data_9e9853bc3015e5b7911f3714d4cbd55d
#
_entry.id   9e9853bc3015e5b7911f3714d4cbd55d
#
_cell.length_a   1.000
_cell.length_b   1.000
_cell.length_c   1.000
_cell.angle_alpha   90.00
_cell.angle_beta   90.00
_cell.angle_gamma   90.00
#
_symmetry.space_group_name_H-M   'P 1'
#
loop_
_entity.id
_entity.type
_entity.pdbx_description
1 polymer ?
#
loop_
_entity_poly.entity_id
_entity_poly.type
_entity_poly.pdbx_seq_one_letter_code
_entity_poly.pdbx_strand_id
1 'polypeptide(L)'
;MSGDSNPFLHLSLHLSLQEQVSIDQPPGIATIHQKLCDRYGNWLDAEHKMMDALLELLNHVQLHGKDFDINMYLDRLRQLID
;
A
#
# COMPACT_ATOMS: atom_id res chain seq x y z
N MET A 1 11.65 2.34 15.02
CA MET A 1 11.34 2.22 14.11
C MET A 1 11.14 2.93 13.04
N SER A 2 11.19 2.80 12.37
CA SER A 2 11.09 2.81 11.17
C SER A 2 10.40 3.91 10.52
N GLY A 3 9.65 3.64 9.56
CA GLY A 3 8.97 4.59 8.75
C GLY A 3 8.15 5.60 9.52
N ASP A 4 7.64 5.23 10.67
CA ASP A 4 6.81 6.13 11.48
C ASP A 4 7.57 7.32 12.02
N SER A 5 8.87 7.18 12.19
CA SER A 5 9.68 8.27 12.69
C SER A 5 10.19 9.20 11.58
N ASN A 6 9.86 8.89 10.32
CA ASN A 6 10.28 9.68 9.18
C ASN A 6 9.06 10.34 8.52
N PRO A 7 8.78 11.62 8.82
CA PRO A 7 7.59 12.28 8.27
C PRO A 7 7.62 12.44 6.76
N PHE A 8 8.80 12.54 6.17
CA PHE A 8 8.91 12.65 4.71
C PHE A 8 8.53 11.34 4.03
N LEU A 9 8.99 10.22 4.58
CA LEU A 9 8.62 8.91 4.05
C LEU A 9 7.12 8.66 4.20
N HIS A 10 6.58 8.98 5.37
CA HIS A 10 5.15 8.81 5.63
C HIS A 10 4.30 9.59 4.62
N LEU A 11 4.64 10.86 4.42
CA LEU A 11 3.93 11.70 3.44
C LEU A 11 4.08 11.17 2.02
N SER A 12 5.29 10.77 1.65
CA SER A 12 5.57 10.22 0.32
C SER A 12 4.74 8.97 0.05
N LEU A 13 4.57 8.11 1.05
CA LEU A 13 3.74 6.90 0.91
C LEU A 13 2.27 7.26 0.70
N HIS A 14 1.75 8.23 1.44
CA HIS A 14 0.39 8.70 1.23
C HIS A 14 0.18 9.22 -0.19
N LEU A 15 1.08 10.07 -0.66
CA LEU A 15 1.00 10.65 -2.00
C LEU A 15 1.12 9.57 -3.07
N SER A 16 2.02 8.63 -2.88
CA SER A 16 2.20 7.53 -3.82
C SER A 16 0.93 6.70 -3.96
N LEU A 17 0.31 6.36 -2.83
CA LEU A 17 -0.92 5.58 -2.85
C LEU A 17 -2.08 6.36 -3.46
N GLN A 18 -2.20 7.63 -3.14
CA GLN A 18 -3.26 8.46 -3.72
C GLN A 18 -3.13 8.55 -5.23
N GLU A 19 -1.92 8.68 -5.74
CA GLU A 19 -1.69 8.66 -7.17
C GLU A 19 -2.02 7.31 -7.78
N GLN A 20 -1.56 6.21 -7.17
CA GLN A 20 -1.86 4.86 -7.63
C GLN A 20 -3.36 4.64 -7.78
N VAL A 21 -4.12 5.03 -6.76
CA VAL A 21 -5.57 4.87 -6.77
C VAL A 21 -6.21 5.75 -7.83
N SER A 22 -5.74 6.99 -7.96
CA SER A 22 -6.27 7.96 -8.92
C SER A 22 -6.17 7.49 -10.36
N ILE A 23 -5.03 6.87 -10.73
CA ILE A 23 -4.79 6.41 -12.08
C ILE A 23 -5.01 4.91 -12.27
N ASP A 24 -5.44 4.24 -11.20
CA ASP A 24 -5.65 2.78 -11.17
C ASP A 24 -4.41 2.01 -11.63
N GLN A 25 -3.25 2.36 -11.07
CA GLN A 25 -1.99 1.69 -11.34
C GLN A 25 -1.34 1.26 -10.03
N PRO A 26 -1.11 -0.04 -9.83
CA PRO A 26 -1.36 -1.18 -10.74
C PRO A 26 -2.85 -1.44 -10.95
N PRO A 27 -3.22 -2.05 -12.08
CA PRO A 27 -4.65 -2.28 -12.39
C PRO A 27 -5.38 -3.02 -11.28
N GLY A 28 -6.52 -2.49 -10.87
CA GLY A 28 -7.35 -3.05 -9.80
C GLY A 28 -7.13 -2.43 -8.44
N ILE A 29 -6.11 -1.58 -8.27
CA ILE A 29 -5.83 -1.00 -6.96
C ILE A 29 -6.94 -0.05 -6.49
N ALA A 30 -7.61 0.64 -7.40
CA ALA A 30 -8.73 1.52 -7.05
C ALA A 30 -9.88 0.72 -6.43
N THR A 31 -10.19 -0.44 -6.99
CA THR A 31 -11.20 -1.34 -6.45
C THR A 31 -10.81 -1.87 -5.08
N ILE A 32 -9.55 -2.26 -4.93
CA ILE A 32 -9.03 -2.74 -3.63
C ILE A 32 -9.15 -1.64 -2.59
N HIS A 33 -8.76 -0.42 -2.94
CA HIS A 33 -8.86 0.72 -2.03
C HIS A 33 -10.30 0.94 -1.59
N GLN A 34 -11.26 0.88 -2.51
CA GLN A 34 -12.66 1.05 -2.18
C GLN A 34 -13.15 -0.03 -1.20
N LYS A 35 -12.76 -1.27 -1.44
CA LYS A 35 -13.14 -2.38 -0.54
C LYS A 35 -12.52 -2.21 0.84
N LEU A 36 -11.30 -1.73 0.92
CA LEU A 36 -10.64 -1.46 2.20
C LEU A 36 -11.32 -0.30 2.92
N CYS A 37 -11.73 0.74 2.21
CA CYS A 37 -12.49 1.85 2.79
C CYS A 37 -13.78 1.35 3.40
N ASP A 38 -14.47 0.46 2.71
CA ASP A 38 -15.72 -0.14 3.20
C ASP A 38 -15.47 -1.00 4.44
N ARG A 39 -14.38 -1.76 4.43
CA ARG A 39 -14.05 -2.65 5.55
C ARG A 39 -13.67 -1.89 6.81
N TYR A 40 -12.85 -0.86 6.68
CA TYR A 40 -12.31 -0.12 7.83
C TYR A 40 -13.13 1.12 8.19
N GLY A 41 -14.11 1.46 7.38
CA GLY A 41 -15.03 2.54 7.66
C GLY A 41 -14.56 3.94 7.30
N ASN A 42 -13.30 4.09 6.87
CA ASN A 42 -12.80 5.37 6.39
C ASN A 42 -11.56 5.17 5.49
N TRP A 43 -11.30 6.19 4.67
CA TRP A 43 -10.20 6.11 3.70
C TRP A 43 -8.82 6.18 4.34
N LEU A 44 -8.70 6.86 5.47
CA LEU A 44 -7.39 7.04 6.13
C LEU A 44 -6.88 5.72 6.70
N ASP A 45 -7.74 4.97 7.38
CA ASP A 45 -7.36 3.65 7.91
C ASP A 45 -7.05 2.68 6.78
N ALA A 46 -7.84 2.71 5.70
CA ALA A 46 -7.57 1.90 4.52
C ALA A 46 -6.21 2.21 3.93
N GLU A 47 -5.90 3.49 3.78
CA GLU A 47 -4.63 3.95 3.22
C GLU A 47 -3.45 3.55 4.10
N HIS A 48 -3.60 3.64 5.44
CA HIS A 48 -2.55 3.20 6.36
C HIS A 48 -2.28 1.71 6.24
N LYS A 49 -3.31 0.90 6.05
CA LYS A 49 -3.13 -0.55 5.83
C LYS A 49 -2.40 -0.83 4.52
N MET A 50 -2.73 -0.09 3.48
CA MET A 50 -2.02 -0.21 2.21
C MET A 50 -0.56 0.23 2.32
N MET A 51 -0.29 1.28 3.09
CA MET A 51 1.08 1.74 3.35
C MET A 51 1.90 0.68 4.07
N ASP A 52 1.32 0.01 5.06
CA ASP A 52 1.99 -1.08 5.77
C ASP A 52 2.39 -2.21 4.81
N ALA A 53 1.49 -2.58 3.91
CA ALA A 53 1.76 -3.61 2.91
C ALA A 53 2.86 -3.18 1.96
N LEU A 54 2.85 -1.93 1.52
CA LEU A 54 3.85 -1.39 0.62
C LEU A 54 5.23 -1.36 1.27
N LEU A 55 5.31 -0.90 2.52
CA LEU A 55 6.56 -0.89 3.28
C LEU A 55 7.12 -2.29 3.47
N GLU A 56 6.26 -3.23 3.81
CA GLU A 56 6.67 -4.62 3.99
C GLU A 56 7.30 -5.17 2.72
N LEU A 57 6.68 -4.89 1.57
CA LEU A 57 7.18 -5.36 0.30
C LEU A 57 8.49 -4.66 -0.11
N LEU A 58 8.61 -3.37 0.15
CA LEU A 58 9.84 -2.63 -0.12
C LEU A 58 10.99 -3.17 0.73
N ASN A 59 10.74 -3.47 1.99
CA ASN A 59 11.74 -4.10 2.85
C ASN A 59 12.15 -5.47 2.32
N HIS A 60 11.19 -6.25 1.84
CA HIS A 60 11.47 -7.55 1.25
C HIS A 60 12.41 -7.43 0.04
N VAL A 61 12.13 -6.47 -0.83
CA VAL A 61 12.97 -6.20 -2.01
C VAL A 61 14.39 -5.83 -1.59
N GLN A 62 14.55 -4.96 -0.60
CA GLN A 62 15.87 -4.55 -0.11
C GLN A 62 16.66 -5.71 0.48
N LEU A 63 16.00 -6.54 1.30
CA LEU A 63 16.66 -7.64 1.98
C LEU A 63 17.08 -8.76 1.06
N HIS A 64 16.31 -9.01 0.01
CA HIS A 64 16.53 -10.16 -0.87
C HIS A 64 17.07 -9.77 -2.24
N GLY A 65 17.24 -8.48 -2.52
CA GLY A 65 17.78 -8.01 -3.78
C GLY A 65 16.94 -8.35 -5.00
N LYS A 66 15.63 -8.55 -4.80
CA LYS A 66 14.71 -8.88 -5.88
C LYS A 66 13.97 -7.66 -6.36
N ASP A 67 13.50 -7.70 -7.61
CA ASP A 67 12.68 -6.65 -8.16
C ASP A 67 11.31 -6.60 -7.47
N PHE A 68 10.70 -5.42 -7.45
CA PHE A 68 9.37 -5.23 -6.90
C PHE A 68 8.35 -6.01 -7.74
N ASP A 69 7.60 -6.91 -7.09
CA ASP A 69 6.62 -7.75 -7.76
C ASP A 69 5.21 -7.19 -7.52
N ILE A 70 4.62 -6.64 -8.57
CA ILE A 70 3.28 -6.04 -8.52
C ILE A 70 2.23 -7.07 -8.08
N ASN A 71 2.36 -8.31 -8.54
CA ASN A 71 1.39 -9.36 -8.18
C ASN A 71 1.44 -9.68 -6.70
N MET A 72 2.63 -9.73 -6.11
CA MET A 72 2.78 -9.92 -4.66
C MET A 72 2.13 -8.77 -3.89
N TYR A 73 2.32 -7.55 -4.37
CA TYR A 73 1.72 -6.37 -3.75
C TYR A 73 0.19 -6.46 -3.77
N LEU A 74 -0.39 -6.74 -4.92
CA LEU A 74 -1.85 -6.87 -5.06
C LEU A 74 -2.41 -8.02 -4.22
N ASP A 75 -1.72 -9.16 -4.20
CA ASP A 75 -2.13 -10.30 -3.37
C ASP A 75 -2.11 -9.95 -1.90
N ARG A 76 -1.09 -9.24 -1.45
CA ARG A 76 -0.99 -8.80 -0.07
C ARG A 76 -2.14 -7.88 0.31
N LEU A 77 -2.49 -6.95 -0.58
CA LEU A 77 -3.62 -6.04 -0.36
C LEU A 77 -4.94 -6.80 -0.31
N ARG A 78 -5.13 -7.80 -1.18
CA ARG A 78 -6.34 -8.61 -1.16
C ARG A 78 -6.50 -9.38 0.14
N GLN A 79 -5.40 -9.82 0.75
CA GLN A 79 -5.44 -10.48 2.06
C GLN A 79 -5.99 -9.56 3.15
N LEU A 80 -5.80 -8.27 3.03
CA LEU A 80 -6.33 -7.31 3.99
C LEU A 80 -7.85 -7.18 3.91
N ILE A 81 -8.43 -7.49 2.76
CA ILE A 81 -9.88 -7.43 2.55
C ILE A 81 -10.57 -8.63 3.18
N ASP A 82 -9.96 -9.78 3.09
CA ASP A 82 -10.50 -11.03 3.64
C ASP A 82 -10.28 -11.15 5.17
#